data_ba156dcef739d464e8253407be259ddd
#
_entry.id   ba156dcef739d464e8253407be259ddd
#
_cell.length_a   1.000
_cell.length_b   1.000
_cell.length_c   1.000
_cell.angle_alpha   90.00
_cell.angle_beta   90.00
_cell.angle_gamma   90.00
#
_symmetry.space_group_name_H-M   'P 1'
#
loop_
_entity.id
_entity.type
_entity.pdbx_description
1 polymer ?
#
loop_
_entity_poly.entity_id
_entity_poly.type
_entity_poly.pdbx_seq_one_letter_code
_entity_poly.pdbx_strand_id
1 'polypeptide(L)'
;MQLFQKNVKFFSFVLMFFSFVNAQSSISGNVSDSETGELLVGANITIEETSTGTSTNSSGFYSIDIENGEYNVSVSYIGYEDFSTNVTVDGETNLNIFLLSDPIQLSELEVLADRANELTPVRAENINSADMSLRLGSQDIPLVLNTIPGVYASDAGAGAGDATIYVRGFNQRNVAIMINGVPVNDMENGWVYWSNWDGVGDATRSIQLQKGMGNVNLATPAIGGTMNIVTDPASRVAGGTFKQEVGEWGFLKSTLGYNTGLVNDTWALSGLIVRKTGDGYRGGTWTDAWAYSFGATYRLSNNDQFQFYAIGAPQRHGQALYRQNMGAIDKDFALSQSDYDPAALYENDGEYIPSGHDFNQNWNNVNESYSGQQYFRQFGHNTQSRIKSGILNERENFFHKPIIGFNYFKELNDDTRLSAVLYHSPGEGGGTGTYGDVARIDAAGKSDLDSDGHKFYYGPSPWVWDWNGTIDANSGSASDVVIFQRDTVSRGNKESIGILRNSQNIQKVTGAVLKMDYDFSSSLKLGLGLDIRGADIYHIKTIRDLLGGDYFVNTDSEFDAPGTRKVLGDPIDYDFLNIINWTGFYGQIQYNSGPINAL
;
A
#
# COMPACT_ATOMS: atom_id res chain seq x y z
N MET A 1 48.62 -62.25 1.14
CA MET A 1 47.52 -62.13 0.15
C MET A 1 46.34 -63.08 0.38
N GLN A 2 46.36 -63.92 1.42
CA GLN A 2 45.25 -64.86 1.77
C GLN A 2 44.37 -64.31 2.95
N LEU A 3 44.83 -63.31 3.70
CA LEU A 3 44.07 -62.74 4.81
C LEU A 3 43.10 -61.63 4.38
N PHE A 4 43.26 -61.06 3.16
CA PHE A 4 42.40 -59.98 2.65
C PHE A 4 41.09 -60.48 2.00
N GLN A 5 41.08 -61.71 1.55
CA GLN A 5 39.88 -62.32 0.90
C GLN A 5 38.84 -62.86 1.89
N LYS A 6 39.21 -63.11 3.15
CA LYS A 6 38.27 -63.62 4.16
C LYS A 6 37.41 -62.48 4.79
N ASN A 7 37.91 -61.26 4.85
CA ASN A 7 37.19 -60.16 5.44
C ASN A 7 36.20 -59.50 4.47
N VAL A 8 36.41 -59.62 3.15
CA VAL A 8 35.49 -59.07 2.14
C VAL A 8 34.20 -59.91 2.02
N LYS A 9 34.28 -61.24 2.24
CA LYS A 9 33.09 -62.12 2.22
C LYS A 9 32.23 -61.98 3.48
N PHE A 10 32.79 -61.58 4.61
CA PHE A 10 32.04 -61.34 5.84
C PHE A 10 31.35 -59.97 5.81
N PHE A 11 31.97 -58.97 5.19
CA PHE A 11 31.37 -57.63 5.03
C PHE A 11 30.24 -57.62 3.97
N SER A 12 30.34 -58.44 2.93
CA SER A 12 29.24 -58.58 1.95
C SER A 12 28.04 -59.34 2.52
N PHE A 13 28.21 -60.21 3.51
CA PHE A 13 27.11 -60.94 4.15
C PHE A 13 26.39 -60.11 5.22
N VAL A 14 27.07 -59.18 5.85
CA VAL A 14 26.46 -58.22 6.82
C VAL A 14 25.71 -57.08 6.12
N LEU A 15 26.09 -56.68 4.88
CA LEU A 15 25.36 -55.65 4.11
C LEU A 15 24.08 -56.19 3.44
N MET A 16 23.84 -57.51 3.43
CA MET A 16 22.67 -58.12 2.78
C MET A 16 21.46 -58.28 3.72
N PHE A 17 21.58 -57.88 5.00
CA PHE A 17 20.50 -58.04 5.99
C PHE A 17 19.86 -56.75 6.47
N PHE A 18 20.16 -55.57 5.86
CA PHE A 18 19.53 -54.31 6.23
C PHE A 18 18.79 -53.62 5.06
N SER A 19 18.15 -54.41 4.20
CA SER A 19 17.10 -53.89 3.34
C SER A 19 15.75 -54.21 3.98
N PHE A 20 15.44 -53.59 5.12
CA PHE A 20 14.05 -53.40 5.48
C PHE A 20 13.51 -52.36 4.52
N VAL A 21 12.85 -52.77 3.47
CA VAL A 21 11.90 -51.97 2.73
C VAL A 21 10.76 -51.73 3.73
N ASN A 22 10.82 -50.62 4.46
CA ASN A 22 9.62 -50.09 5.08
C ASN A 22 8.71 -49.73 3.90
N ALA A 23 7.68 -50.50 3.68
CA ALA A 23 6.55 -50.03 2.88
C ALA A 23 6.00 -48.83 3.64
N GLN A 24 6.32 -47.65 3.17
CA GLN A 24 5.84 -46.39 3.76
C GLN A 24 4.37 -46.27 3.31
N SER A 25 3.48 -46.32 4.29
CA SER A 25 2.06 -46.12 4.02
C SER A 25 1.77 -44.61 3.92
N SER A 26 0.84 -44.26 3.08
CA SER A 26 0.48 -42.83 2.89
C SER A 26 -1.00 -42.65 2.56
N ILE A 27 -1.53 -41.50 2.91
CA ILE A 27 -2.82 -41.01 2.42
C ILE A 27 -2.53 -39.93 1.41
N SER A 28 -3.07 -40.05 0.20
CA SER A 28 -2.91 -39.02 -0.85
C SER A 28 -4.21 -38.82 -1.63
N GLY A 29 -4.38 -37.67 -2.26
CA GLY A 29 -5.56 -37.38 -3.08
C GLY A 29 -5.64 -35.94 -3.47
N ASN A 30 -6.76 -35.56 -4.08
CA ASN A 30 -7.07 -34.17 -4.44
C ASN A 30 -8.21 -33.65 -3.56
N VAL A 31 -8.14 -32.35 -3.27
CA VAL A 31 -9.26 -31.61 -2.67
C VAL A 31 -9.84 -30.69 -3.73
N SER A 32 -11.16 -30.78 -3.94
CA SER A 32 -11.87 -29.98 -4.92
C SER A 32 -13.23 -29.50 -4.41
N ASP A 33 -13.73 -28.43 -5.02
CA ASP A 33 -15.08 -27.96 -4.80
C ASP A 33 -16.10 -28.99 -5.29
N SER A 34 -17.12 -29.28 -4.50
CA SER A 34 -18.10 -30.33 -4.79
C SER A 34 -19.08 -29.96 -5.91
N GLU A 35 -19.29 -28.67 -6.18
CA GLU A 35 -20.24 -28.19 -7.18
C GLU A 35 -19.55 -27.89 -8.51
N THR A 36 -18.38 -27.22 -8.47
CA THR A 36 -17.66 -26.78 -9.66
C THR A 36 -16.60 -27.76 -10.13
N GLY A 37 -16.10 -28.64 -9.24
CA GLY A 37 -14.96 -29.52 -9.48
C GLY A 37 -13.61 -28.79 -9.53
N GLU A 38 -13.56 -27.51 -9.20
CA GLU A 38 -12.32 -26.73 -9.14
C GLU A 38 -11.40 -27.25 -8.05
N LEU A 39 -10.11 -27.40 -8.37
CA LEU A 39 -9.10 -27.90 -7.43
C LEU A 39 -8.75 -26.82 -6.39
N LEU A 40 -8.82 -27.16 -5.10
CA LEU A 40 -8.62 -26.24 -3.99
C LEU A 40 -7.15 -26.24 -3.56
N VAL A 41 -6.44 -25.16 -3.85
CA VAL A 41 -5.03 -24.96 -3.55
C VAL A 41 -4.86 -24.38 -2.15
N GLY A 42 -4.06 -25.03 -1.29
CA GLY A 42 -3.84 -24.57 0.09
C GLY A 42 -4.91 -25.04 1.08
N ALA A 43 -5.78 -26.01 0.71
CA ALA A 43 -6.65 -26.67 1.66
C ALA A 43 -5.81 -27.39 2.72
N ASN A 44 -6.16 -27.24 3.99
CA ASN A 44 -5.41 -27.81 5.11
C ASN A 44 -5.98 -29.19 5.47
N ILE A 45 -5.13 -30.20 5.49
CA ILE A 45 -5.48 -31.58 5.84
C ILE A 45 -4.76 -31.94 7.14
N THR A 46 -5.51 -32.38 8.15
CA THR A 46 -5.00 -32.73 9.48
C THR A 46 -5.49 -34.12 9.87
N ILE A 47 -4.61 -34.91 10.47
CA ILE A 47 -4.94 -36.22 11.08
C ILE A 47 -5.01 -36.04 12.58
N GLU A 48 -6.22 -36.18 13.14
CA GLU A 48 -6.50 -35.80 14.54
C GLU A 48 -5.68 -36.60 15.55
N GLU A 49 -5.51 -37.91 15.33
CA GLU A 49 -4.83 -38.82 16.27
C GLU A 49 -3.32 -38.56 16.38
N THR A 50 -2.70 -38.04 15.32
CA THR A 50 -1.24 -37.83 15.27
C THR A 50 -0.85 -36.34 15.28
N SER A 51 -1.81 -35.43 15.15
CA SER A 51 -1.59 -34.01 14.94
C SER A 51 -0.64 -33.69 13.75
N THR A 52 -0.57 -34.63 12.79
CA THR A 52 0.20 -34.48 11.55
C THR A 52 -0.70 -33.86 10.49
N GLY A 53 -0.19 -32.91 9.73
CA GLY A 53 -0.97 -32.24 8.69
C GLY A 53 -0.13 -31.81 7.50
N THR A 54 -0.82 -31.52 6.41
CA THR A 54 -0.25 -30.98 5.16
C THR A 54 -1.25 -30.02 4.53
N SER A 55 -0.85 -29.36 3.47
CA SER A 55 -1.76 -28.57 2.64
C SER A 55 -1.66 -28.97 1.18
N THR A 56 -2.75 -28.77 0.42
CA THR A 56 -2.76 -29.04 -1.01
C THR A 56 -1.80 -28.12 -1.77
N ASN A 57 -1.10 -28.68 -2.74
CA ASN A 57 -0.20 -27.97 -3.63
C ASN A 57 -0.95 -27.20 -4.75
N SER A 58 -0.21 -26.60 -5.69
CA SER A 58 -0.77 -25.83 -6.83
C SER A 58 -1.67 -26.63 -7.79
N SER A 59 -1.72 -27.96 -7.67
CA SER A 59 -2.64 -28.84 -8.40
C SER A 59 -3.73 -29.44 -7.49
N GLY A 60 -3.98 -28.86 -6.32
CA GLY A 60 -4.97 -29.36 -5.36
C GLY A 60 -4.64 -30.72 -4.76
N PHE A 61 -3.42 -31.23 -4.97
CA PHE A 61 -2.98 -32.56 -4.52
C PHE A 61 -2.30 -32.47 -3.15
N TYR A 62 -2.56 -33.47 -2.28
CA TYR A 62 -1.89 -33.68 -1.00
C TYR A 62 -1.36 -35.09 -0.82
N SER A 63 -0.36 -35.23 0.04
CA SER A 63 0.15 -36.53 0.48
C SER A 63 0.68 -36.45 1.91
N ILE A 64 0.32 -37.42 2.75
CA ILE A 64 0.76 -37.53 4.15
C ILE A 64 1.29 -38.94 4.36
N ASP A 65 2.53 -39.06 4.77
CA ASP A 65 3.14 -40.32 5.18
C ASP A 65 2.67 -40.69 6.59
N ILE A 66 2.08 -41.87 6.76
CA ILE A 66 1.51 -42.32 8.03
C ILE A 66 1.53 -43.83 8.11
N GLU A 67 1.59 -44.41 9.30
CA GLU A 67 1.57 -45.88 9.50
C GLU A 67 0.17 -46.45 9.22
N ASN A 68 0.10 -47.79 8.99
CA ASN A 68 -1.18 -48.46 8.83
C ASN A 68 -2.03 -48.34 10.10
N GLY A 69 -3.30 -48.01 9.95
CA GLY A 69 -4.20 -47.77 11.06
C GLY A 69 -5.53 -47.14 10.64
N GLU A 70 -6.37 -46.88 11.61
CA GLU A 70 -7.62 -46.08 11.42
C GLU A 70 -7.41 -44.69 11.92
N TYR A 71 -7.75 -43.70 11.09
CA TYR A 71 -7.51 -42.29 11.34
C TYR A 71 -8.73 -41.43 11.00
N ASN A 72 -8.95 -40.40 11.75
CA ASN A 72 -9.89 -39.34 11.41
C ASN A 72 -9.15 -38.21 10.64
N VAL A 73 -9.46 -38.08 9.35
CA VAL A 73 -8.91 -37.05 8.47
C VAL A 73 -9.85 -35.88 8.46
N SER A 74 -9.39 -34.74 8.97
CA SER A 74 -10.12 -33.47 8.95
C SER A 74 -9.52 -32.55 7.87
N VAL A 75 -10.38 -31.93 7.08
CA VAL A 75 -9.98 -31.01 6.01
C VAL A 75 -10.75 -29.72 6.14
N SER A 76 -9.99 -28.61 6.17
CA SER A 76 -10.56 -27.27 6.24
C SER A 76 -10.00 -26.41 5.10
N TYR A 77 -10.87 -25.59 4.52
CA TYR A 77 -10.51 -24.60 3.52
C TYR A 77 -11.40 -23.37 3.66
N ILE A 78 -10.81 -22.19 3.52
CA ILE A 78 -11.54 -20.93 3.71
C ILE A 78 -12.68 -20.84 2.71
N GLY A 79 -13.90 -20.68 3.22
CA GLY A 79 -15.12 -20.59 2.40
C GLY A 79 -15.77 -21.94 2.12
N TYR A 80 -15.38 -22.98 2.82
CA TYR A 80 -15.95 -24.33 2.70
C TYR A 80 -16.29 -24.89 4.08
N GLU A 81 -17.30 -25.78 4.12
CA GLU A 81 -17.61 -26.54 5.33
C GLU A 81 -16.42 -27.44 5.71
N ASP A 82 -16.12 -27.51 7.00
CA ASP A 82 -15.12 -28.46 7.51
C ASP A 82 -15.57 -29.89 7.21
N PHE A 83 -14.71 -30.64 6.56
CA PHE A 83 -14.96 -32.04 6.20
C PHE A 83 -14.16 -32.97 7.12
N SER A 84 -14.80 -33.99 7.65
CA SER A 84 -14.13 -34.99 8.47
C SER A 84 -14.60 -36.39 8.07
N THR A 85 -13.66 -37.32 7.95
CA THR A 85 -13.97 -38.71 7.60
C THR A 85 -12.97 -39.69 8.23
N ASN A 86 -13.47 -40.89 8.61
CA ASN A 86 -12.61 -41.97 9.07
C ASN A 86 -12.06 -42.74 7.88
N VAL A 87 -10.76 -42.97 7.90
CA VAL A 87 -10.02 -43.70 6.83
C VAL A 87 -9.19 -44.82 7.43
N THR A 88 -9.30 -46.00 6.87
CA THR A 88 -8.40 -47.13 7.19
C THR A 88 -7.22 -47.11 6.20
N VAL A 89 -6.02 -46.91 6.72
CA VAL A 89 -4.78 -46.91 5.93
C VAL A 89 -4.18 -48.31 5.95
N ASP A 90 -4.05 -48.90 4.74
CA ASP A 90 -3.36 -50.17 4.52
C ASP A 90 -2.48 -50.03 3.26
N GLY A 91 -1.26 -49.53 3.44
CA GLY A 91 -0.36 -49.13 2.36
C GLY A 91 -0.71 -47.75 1.75
N GLU A 92 -0.56 -47.61 0.43
CA GLU A 92 -0.93 -46.37 -0.28
C GLU A 92 -2.46 -46.27 -0.38
N THR A 93 -3.03 -45.29 0.31
CA THR A 93 -4.47 -45.04 0.35
C THR A 93 -4.82 -43.77 -0.41
N ASN A 94 -5.70 -43.84 -1.41
CA ASN A 94 -6.16 -42.66 -2.16
C ASN A 94 -7.49 -42.17 -1.60
N LEU A 95 -7.52 -40.89 -1.17
CA LEU A 95 -8.70 -40.23 -0.62
C LEU A 95 -8.91 -38.89 -1.33
N ASN A 96 -9.82 -38.85 -2.30
CA ASN A 96 -10.24 -37.59 -2.89
C ASN A 96 -11.37 -36.95 -2.05
N ILE A 97 -11.25 -35.67 -1.77
CA ILE A 97 -12.13 -34.94 -0.88
C ILE A 97 -12.85 -33.85 -1.68
N PHE A 98 -14.16 -33.80 -1.50
CA PHE A 98 -15.04 -32.83 -2.14
C PHE A 98 -15.62 -31.94 -1.05
N LEU A 99 -15.17 -30.70 -0.98
CA LEU A 99 -15.66 -29.75 0.01
C LEU A 99 -16.91 -29.06 -0.53
N LEU A 100 -17.92 -28.92 0.31
CA LEU A 100 -19.09 -28.09 0.05
C LEU A 100 -18.70 -26.63 0.31
N SER A 101 -18.97 -25.77 -0.66
CA SER A 101 -18.88 -24.33 -0.43
C SER A 101 -19.81 -23.96 0.71
N ASP A 102 -19.27 -23.33 1.76
CA ASP A 102 -20.06 -22.77 2.85
C ASP A 102 -20.26 -21.27 2.63
N PRO A 103 -21.36 -20.88 1.95
CA PRO A 103 -21.64 -19.47 1.74
C PRO A 103 -21.93 -18.72 3.04
N ILE A 104 -22.18 -19.41 4.15
CA ILE A 104 -22.55 -18.79 5.44
C ILE A 104 -21.31 -18.18 6.12
N GLN A 105 -20.13 -18.80 6.05
CA GLN A 105 -18.90 -18.19 6.61
C GLN A 105 -18.39 -16.99 5.80
N LEU A 106 -18.72 -16.90 4.52
CA LEU A 106 -18.39 -15.77 3.64
C LEU A 106 -19.42 -14.63 3.72
N SER A 107 -20.67 -14.91 4.09
CA SER A 107 -21.80 -13.98 3.92
C SER A 107 -21.79 -12.79 4.89
N GLU A 108 -21.18 -12.89 6.06
CA GLU A 108 -21.33 -11.87 7.11
C GLU A 108 -20.51 -10.59 6.87
N LEU A 109 -19.39 -10.66 6.14
CA LEU A 109 -18.63 -9.49 5.73
C LEU A 109 -18.86 -9.08 4.28
N GLU A 110 -19.42 -9.97 3.49
CA GLU A 110 -19.85 -9.68 2.13
C GLU A 110 -20.92 -8.60 2.08
N VAL A 111 -21.73 -8.46 3.13
CA VAL A 111 -22.75 -7.41 3.22
C VAL A 111 -22.16 -6.00 3.23
N LEU A 112 -20.97 -5.79 3.79
CA LEU A 112 -20.28 -4.48 3.68
C LEU A 112 -19.67 -4.24 2.31
N ALA A 113 -19.19 -5.31 1.69
CA ALA A 113 -18.45 -5.22 0.46
C ALA A 113 -19.36 -5.24 -0.76
N ASP A 114 -20.67 -5.52 -0.62
CA ASP A 114 -21.61 -5.71 -1.72
C ASP A 114 -20.93 -6.41 -2.91
N ARG A 115 -20.57 -7.66 -2.67
CA ARG A 115 -19.92 -8.44 -3.73
C ARG A 115 -20.87 -8.56 -4.89
N ALA A 116 -20.40 -8.12 -6.06
CA ALA A 116 -20.97 -8.57 -7.29
C ALA A 116 -20.90 -10.11 -7.26
N ASN A 117 -22.02 -10.76 -7.07
CA ASN A 117 -22.15 -12.20 -7.22
C ASN A 117 -22.32 -12.57 -8.71
N GLU A 118 -22.34 -13.83 -9.04
CA GLU A 118 -22.49 -14.29 -10.44
C GLU A 118 -23.77 -13.78 -11.11
N LEU A 119 -24.77 -13.39 -10.35
CA LEU A 119 -26.04 -12.86 -10.83
C LEU A 119 -26.01 -11.33 -11.04
N THR A 120 -24.95 -10.66 -10.58
CA THR A 120 -24.81 -9.20 -10.78
C THR A 120 -24.28 -8.96 -12.19
N PRO A 121 -24.92 -8.11 -13.02
CA PRO A 121 -24.48 -7.87 -14.40
C PRO A 121 -23.21 -7.01 -14.49
N VAL A 122 -22.36 -7.05 -13.48
CA VAL A 122 -21.12 -6.30 -13.37
C VAL A 122 -19.95 -7.25 -13.20
N ARG A 123 -18.93 -7.06 -14.01
CA ARG A 123 -17.71 -7.86 -13.91
C ARG A 123 -16.89 -7.44 -12.68
N ALA A 124 -16.81 -8.31 -11.70
CA ALA A 124 -15.97 -8.18 -10.53
C ALA A 124 -14.81 -9.17 -10.57
N GLU A 125 -13.70 -8.77 -9.98
CA GLU A 125 -12.50 -9.60 -9.81
C GLU A 125 -12.14 -9.57 -8.33
N ASN A 126 -11.80 -10.73 -7.78
CA ASN A 126 -11.40 -10.87 -6.40
C ASN A 126 -9.93 -11.28 -6.32
N ILE A 127 -9.17 -10.63 -5.46
CA ILE A 127 -7.81 -11.05 -5.08
C ILE A 127 -7.87 -11.47 -3.62
N ASN A 128 -7.50 -12.70 -3.35
CA ASN A 128 -7.49 -13.26 -1.99
C ASN A 128 -6.16 -12.98 -1.26
N SER A 129 -6.09 -13.33 0.02
CA SER A 129 -4.91 -13.10 0.85
C SER A 129 -3.68 -13.89 0.40
N ALA A 130 -3.84 -15.07 -0.21
CA ALA A 130 -2.75 -15.87 -0.73
C ALA A 130 -2.08 -15.18 -1.93
N ASP A 131 -2.88 -14.70 -2.87
CA ASP A 131 -2.42 -13.88 -4.00
C ASP A 131 -1.73 -12.60 -3.54
N MET A 132 -2.31 -11.92 -2.54
CA MET A 132 -1.70 -10.73 -1.94
C MET A 132 -0.33 -11.04 -1.34
N SER A 133 -0.23 -12.12 -0.57
CA SER A 133 1.02 -12.53 0.07
C SER A 133 2.15 -12.84 -0.92
N LEU A 134 1.80 -13.44 -2.06
CA LEU A 134 2.76 -13.79 -3.11
C LEU A 134 3.23 -12.59 -3.93
N ARG A 135 2.32 -11.64 -4.20
CA ARG A 135 2.57 -10.57 -5.18
C ARG A 135 2.95 -9.24 -4.55
N LEU A 136 2.55 -9.00 -3.30
CA LEU A 136 2.75 -7.69 -2.66
C LEU A 136 4.24 -7.36 -2.50
N GLY A 137 5.04 -8.23 -1.87
CA GLY A 137 6.47 -7.99 -1.64
C GLY A 137 6.76 -6.57 -1.12
N SER A 138 7.57 -5.82 -1.88
CA SER A 138 7.87 -4.41 -1.62
C SER A 138 6.88 -3.43 -2.25
N GLN A 139 5.92 -3.93 -3.06
CA GLN A 139 5.05 -3.11 -3.88
C GLN A 139 3.90 -2.49 -3.08
N ASP A 140 3.34 -1.41 -3.64
CA ASP A 140 2.09 -0.83 -3.15
C ASP A 140 0.88 -1.67 -3.62
N ILE A 141 -0.20 -1.64 -2.85
CA ILE A 141 -1.42 -2.42 -3.13
C ILE A 141 -1.91 -2.33 -4.60
N PRO A 142 -1.95 -1.15 -5.26
CA PRO A 142 -2.41 -1.07 -6.64
C PRO A 142 -1.63 -1.92 -7.64
N LEU A 143 -0.33 -2.09 -7.42
CA LEU A 143 0.55 -2.81 -8.36
C LEU A 143 0.20 -4.30 -8.44
N VAL A 144 -0.33 -4.87 -7.35
CA VAL A 144 -0.82 -6.26 -7.32
C VAL A 144 -1.96 -6.48 -8.31
N LEU A 145 -2.74 -5.41 -8.61
CA LEU A 145 -3.91 -5.47 -9.50
C LEU A 145 -3.55 -5.43 -11.00
N ASN A 146 -2.30 -5.22 -11.37
CA ASN A 146 -1.86 -5.19 -12.78
C ASN A 146 -2.10 -6.50 -13.55
N THR A 147 -2.38 -7.59 -12.85
CA THR A 147 -2.76 -8.87 -13.47
C THR A 147 -4.21 -8.90 -13.93
N ILE A 148 -5.02 -7.92 -13.53
CA ILE A 148 -6.44 -7.84 -13.87
C ILE A 148 -6.61 -7.13 -15.22
N PRO A 149 -7.25 -7.73 -16.23
CA PRO A 149 -7.48 -7.08 -17.51
C PRO A 149 -8.24 -5.76 -17.39
N GLY A 150 -7.69 -4.70 -18.01
CA GLY A 150 -8.24 -3.34 -17.97
C GLY A 150 -7.88 -2.54 -16.71
N VAL A 151 -6.95 -3.04 -15.91
CA VAL A 151 -6.31 -2.31 -14.83
C VAL A 151 -4.88 -1.98 -15.23
N TYR A 152 -4.46 -0.76 -14.94
CA TYR A 152 -3.08 -0.31 -15.06
C TYR A 152 -2.70 0.43 -13.79
N ALA A 153 -1.69 -0.05 -13.11
CA ALA A 153 -1.11 0.62 -11.97
C ALA A 153 0.39 0.85 -12.22
N SER A 154 0.89 1.99 -11.78
CA SER A 154 2.29 2.37 -11.91
C SER A 154 2.80 2.97 -10.61
N ASP A 155 4.08 2.79 -10.39
CA ASP A 155 4.84 3.47 -9.35
C ASP A 155 5.35 4.82 -9.92
N ALA A 156 4.78 5.93 -9.47
CA ALA A 156 5.07 7.25 -10.01
C ALA A 156 6.35 7.88 -9.46
N GLY A 157 6.78 7.48 -8.25
CA GLY A 157 7.87 8.13 -7.53
C GLY A 157 9.18 7.33 -7.47
N ALA A 158 9.21 6.16 -8.10
CA ALA A 158 10.31 5.20 -8.04
C ALA A 158 10.67 4.69 -6.63
N GLY A 159 9.77 4.86 -5.69
CA GLY A 159 9.86 4.41 -4.31
C GLY A 159 8.52 3.91 -3.79
N ALA A 160 8.48 3.48 -2.54
CA ALA A 160 7.26 3.01 -1.90
C ALA A 160 6.30 4.18 -1.66
N GLY A 161 5.01 3.96 -1.91
CA GLY A 161 3.94 4.86 -1.48
C GLY A 161 3.38 5.80 -2.56
N ASP A 162 3.98 5.86 -3.73
CA ASP A 162 3.56 6.78 -4.80
C ASP A 162 2.81 6.09 -5.95
N ALA A 163 2.24 4.91 -5.73
CA ALA A 163 1.49 4.20 -6.75
C ALA A 163 0.25 4.97 -7.21
N THR A 164 -0.10 4.75 -8.47
CA THR A 164 -1.34 5.23 -9.07
C THR A 164 -2.06 4.09 -9.74
N ILE A 165 -3.40 4.14 -9.80
CA ILE A 165 -4.22 3.11 -10.46
C ILE A 165 -5.18 3.73 -11.45
N TYR A 166 -5.33 3.05 -12.59
CA TYR A 166 -6.31 3.32 -13.63
C TYR A 166 -7.15 2.08 -13.86
N VAL A 167 -8.46 2.23 -13.88
CA VAL A 167 -9.42 1.17 -14.18
C VAL A 167 -10.19 1.54 -15.44
N ARG A 168 -10.08 0.74 -16.49
CA ARG A 168 -10.66 1.03 -17.82
C ARG A 168 -10.31 2.43 -18.36
N GLY A 169 -9.09 2.89 -18.10
CA GLY A 169 -8.60 4.21 -18.49
C GLY A 169 -9.00 5.37 -17.56
N PHE A 170 -9.86 5.15 -16.59
CA PHE A 170 -10.20 6.14 -15.57
C PHE A 170 -9.18 6.10 -14.43
N ASN A 171 -8.64 7.28 -14.06
CA ASN A 171 -7.72 7.38 -12.93
C ASN A 171 -8.45 7.18 -11.59
N GLN A 172 -7.69 6.98 -10.53
CA GLN A 172 -8.19 6.66 -9.19
C GLN A 172 -9.16 7.69 -8.59
N ARG A 173 -9.25 8.93 -9.10
CA ARG A 173 -10.25 9.92 -8.67
C ARG A 173 -11.67 9.53 -9.11
N ASN A 174 -11.76 8.71 -10.15
CA ASN A 174 -13.02 8.23 -10.73
C ASN A 174 -13.32 6.78 -10.34
N VAL A 175 -12.57 6.23 -9.38
CA VAL A 175 -12.75 4.90 -8.80
C VAL A 175 -13.06 5.09 -7.32
N ALA A 176 -14.18 4.56 -6.84
CA ALA A 176 -14.48 4.58 -5.41
C ALA A 176 -13.62 3.53 -4.70
N ILE A 177 -12.70 3.98 -3.87
CA ILE A 177 -11.77 3.11 -3.15
C ILE A 177 -12.16 3.12 -1.68
N MET A 178 -12.35 1.92 -1.11
CA MET A 178 -12.79 1.72 0.26
C MET A 178 -11.87 0.78 1.02
N ILE A 179 -11.77 0.98 2.33
CA ILE A 179 -11.18 0.03 3.27
C ILE A 179 -12.25 -0.30 4.32
N ASN A 180 -12.67 -1.56 4.39
CA ASN A 180 -13.77 -2.02 5.25
C ASN A 180 -15.06 -1.18 5.11
N GLY A 181 -15.39 -0.77 3.88
CA GLY A 181 -16.55 0.06 3.58
C GLY A 181 -16.36 1.57 3.83
N VAL A 182 -15.21 2.00 4.40
CA VAL A 182 -14.87 3.41 4.58
C VAL A 182 -14.24 3.97 3.29
N PRO A 183 -14.82 5.01 2.67
CA PRO A 183 -14.24 5.68 1.52
C PRO A 183 -12.92 6.36 1.88
N VAL A 184 -11.86 6.08 1.12
CA VAL A 184 -10.51 6.62 1.37
C VAL A 184 -10.06 7.65 0.32
N ASN A 185 -10.85 7.87 -0.72
CA ASN A 185 -10.63 8.99 -1.64
C ASN A 185 -10.69 10.31 -0.86
N ASP A 186 -9.72 11.17 -1.12
CA ASP A 186 -9.64 12.49 -0.50
C ASP A 186 -10.88 13.33 -0.83
N MET A 187 -11.47 13.99 0.17
CA MET A 187 -12.73 14.71 0.00
C MET A 187 -12.60 16.01 -0.80
N GLU A 188 -11.40 16.57 -0.95
CA GLU A 188 -11.14 17.75 -1.74
C GLU A 188 -10.90 17.45 -3.22
N ASN A 189 -9.99 16.50 -3.47
CA ASN A 189 -9.45 16.29 -4.81
C ASN A 189 -9.72 14.89 -5.38
N GLY A 190 -10.33 13.97 -4.59
CA GLY A 190 -10.66 12.60 -4.99
C GLY A 190 -9.47 11.66 -5.10
N TRP A 191 -8.25 12.10 -4.82
CA TRP A 191 -7.04 11.29 -4.94
C TRP A 191 -6.92 10.29 -3.80
N VAL A 192 -6.23 9.16 -4.03
CA VAL A 192 -5.81 8.23 -2.99
C VAL A 192 -4.30 8.23 -2.91
N TYR A 193 -3.77 8.59 -1.75
CA TYR A 193 -2.34 8.57 -1.46
C TYR A 193 -2.00 7.21 -0.85
N TRP A 194 -1.44 6.31 -1.67
CA TRP A 194 -1.22 4.92 -1.28
C TRP A 194 -0.20 4.76 -0.16
N SER A 195 0.70 5.71 0.00
CA SER A 195 1.61 5.79 1.15
C SER A 195 0.90 5.81 2.51
N ASN A 196 -0.33 6.33 2.56
CA ASN A 196 -1.14 6.31 3.79
C ASN A 196 -1.60 4.90 4.19
N TRP A 197 -1.49 3.94 3.30
CA TRP A 197 -1.94 2.55 3.44
C TRP A 197 -0.81 1.54 3.26
N ASP A 198 0.45 2.01 3.30
CA ASP A 198 1.62 1.15 3.21
C ASP A 198 1.62 0.12 4.36
N GLY A 199 1.75 -1.17 4.02
CA GLY A 199 1.65 -2.28 4.97
C GLY A 199 0.23 -2.75 5.29
N VAL A 200 -0.84 -2.03 4.90
CA VAL A 200 -2.24 -2.50 5.05
C VAL A 200 -2.49 -3.75 4.21
N GLY A 201 -1.76 -3.92 3.11
CA GLY A 201 -1.83 -5.11 2.27
C GLY A 201 -1.57 -6.41 3.03
N ASP A 202 -0.71 -6.40 4.05
CA ASP A 202 -0.43 -7.57 4.89
C ASP A 202 -1.60 -7.92 5.83
N ALA A 203 -2.45 -6.95 6.16
CA ALA A 203 -3.69 -7.15 6.93
C ALA A 203 -4.87 -7.52 6.02
N THR A 204 -4.74 -7.41 4.71
CA THR A 204 -5.83 -7.59 3.77
C THR A 204 -6.21 -9.07 3.64
N ARG A 205 -7.50 -9.34 3.77
CA ARG A 205 -8.11 -10.64 3.47
C ARG A 205 -8.40 -10.78 1.98
N SER A 206 -9.04 -9.77 1.42
CA SER A 206 -9.42 -9.75 0.02
C SER A 206 -9.51 -8.34 -0.53
N ILE A 207 -9.27 -8.21 -1.84
CA ILE A 207 -9.58 -6.99 -2.59
C ILE A 207 -10.60 -7.37 -3.65
N GLN A 208 -11.74 -6.70 -3.65
CA GLN A 208 -12.71 -6.79 -4.72
C GLN A 208 -12.63 -5.56 -5.60
N LEU A 209 -12.49 -5.77 -6.89
CA LEU A 209 -12.53 -4.72 -7.91
C LEU A 209 -13.71 -4.95 -8.84
N GLN A 210 -14.67 -4.05 -8.81
CA GLN A 210 -15.77 -3.97 -9.80
C GLN A 210 -15.40 -2.94 -10.86
N LYS A 211 -15.49 -3.33 -12.13
CA LYS A 211 -15.09 -2.48 -13.26
C LYS A 211 -16.29 -1.81 -13.92
N GLY A 212 -16.31 -0.48 -13.95
CA GLY A 212 -17.39 0.33 -14.53
C GLY A 212 -18.50 0.69 -13.53
N MET A 213 -19.56 1.30 -14.01
CA MET A 213 -20.74 1.62 -13.19
C MET A 213 -21.45 0.32 -12.85
N GLY A 214 -21.30 -0.10 -11.64
CA GLY A 214 -21.86 -1.32 -11.12
C GLY A 214 -22.67 -1.08 -9.87
N ASN A 215 -22.69 -2.06 -9.00
CA ASN A 215 -23.36 -1.99 -7.73
C ASN A 215 -22.89 -0.76 -6.94
N VAL A 216 -23.81 0.16 -6.63
CA VAL A 216 -23.48 1.44 -6.00
C VAL A 216 -23.59 1.30 -4.49
N ASN A 217 -22.46 1.23 -3.81
CA ASN A 217 -22.41 1.16 -2.34
C ASN A 217 -22.11 2.49 -1.68
N LEU A 218 -21.86 3.52 -2.48
CA LEU A 218 -21.60 4.88 -2.04
C LEU A 218 -22.38 5.85 -2.92
N ALA A 219 -22.82 6.95 -2.33
CA ALA A 219 -23.41 8.05 -3.07
C ALA A 219 -22.39 8.79 -3.97
N THR A 220 -21.13 8.43 -3.92
CA THR A 220 -20.07 9.05 -4.75
C THR A 220 -20.01 8.42 -6.12
N PRO A 221 -20.11 9.19 -7.22
CA PRO A 221 -19.99 8.67 -8.57
C PRO A 221 -18.64 7.99 -8.80
N ALA A 222 -18.66 6.78 -9.32
CA ALA A 222 -17.44 5.98 -9.58
C ALA A 222 -17.53 5.36 -10.99
N ILE A 223 -17.29 6.18 -12.03
CA ILE A 223 -17.42 5.76 -13.44
C ILE A 223 -16.41 4.66 -13.78
N GLY A 224 -15.21 4.72 -13.21
CA GLY A 224 -14.16 3.73 -13.42
C GLY A 224 -14.45 2.39 -12.77
N GLY A 225 -15.13 2.42 -11.63
CA GLY A 225 -15.44 1.22 -10.85
C GLY A 225 -15.34 1.45 -9.35
N THR A 226 -15.44 0.35 -8.61
CA THR A 226 -15.35 0.34 -7.15
C THR A 226 -14.30 -0.68 -6.70
N MET A 227 -13.43 -0.29 -5.79
CA MET A 227 -12.44 -1.15 -5.17
C MET A 227 -12.68 -1.20 -3.67
N ASN A 228 -12.84 -2.39 -3.10
CA ASN A 228 -12.98 -2.56 -1.66
C ASN A 228 -11.89 -3.48 -1.12
N ILE A 229 -11.15 -2.98 -0.16
CA ILE A 229 -10.09 -3.69 0.58
C ILE A 229 -10.70 -4.13 1.90
N VAL A 230 -10.74 -5.42 2.16
CA VAL A 230 -11.36 -6.00 3.36
C VAL A 230 -10.29 -6.61 4.26
N THR A 231 -10.31 -6.21 5.54
CA THR A 231 -9.51 -6.82 6.61
C THR A 231 -10.47 -7.44 7.61
N ASP A 232 -10.52 -8.76 7.72
CA ASP A 232 -11.51 -9.42 8.56
C ASP A 232 -10.87 -10.30 9.63
N PRO A 233 -11.07 -9.98 10.93
CA PRO A 233 -10.57 -10.80 12.02
C PRO A 233 -11.27 -12.14 12.15
N ALA A 234 -12.58 -12.20 11.90
CA ALA A 234 -13.41 -13.38 12.20
C ALA A 234 -13.20 -14.53 11.22
N SER A 235 -12.78 -14.22 9.98
CA SER A 235 -12.52 -15.22 8.95
C SER A 235 -11.13 -15.85 9.01
N ARG A 236 -10.29 -15.42 9.94
CA ARG A 236 -8.92 -15.92 10.05
C ARG A 236 -8.84 -17.08 11.01
N VAL A 237 -8.05 -18.09 10.66
CA VAL A 237 -7.72 -19.19 11.56
C VAL A 237 -6.88 -18.67 12.73
N ALA A 238 -7.08 -19.25 13.93
CA ALA A 238 -6.28 -18.91 15.11
C ALA A 238 -4.80 -19.19 14.86
N GLY A 239 -3.94 -18.24 15.16
CA GLY A 239 -2.50 -18.42 15.00
C GLY A 239 -1.71 -17.12 14.94
N GLY A 240 -0.39 -17.28 15.07
CA GLY A 240 0.58 -16.21 14.92
C GLY A 240 1.24 -16.25 13.55
N THR A 241 1.57 -15.06 13.02
CA THR A 241 2.32 -14.91 11.77
C THR A 241 3.58 -14.10 12.05
N PHE A 242 4.73 -14.62 11.65
CA PHE A 242 5.97 -13.85 11.53
C PHE A 242 6.48 -14.01 10.10
N LYS A 243 6.64 -12.90 9.39
CA LYS A 243 7.15 -12.87 8.02
C LYS A 243 8.30 -11.89 7.94
N GLN A 244 9.41 -12.33 7.33
CA GLN A 244 10.57 -11.49 7.06
C GLN A 244 10.82 -11.48 5.55
N GLU A 245 10.83 -10.29 4.96
CA GLU A 245 11.08 -10.10 3.54
C GLU A 245 12.35 -9.26 3.37
N VAL A 246 13.22 -9.67 2.48
CA VAL A 246 14.47 -8.98 2.12
C VAL A 246 14.54 -8.80 0.62
N GLY A 247 15.14 -7.73 0.17
CA GLY A 247 15.25 -7.42 -1.25
C GLY A 247 16.46 -6.55 -1.55
N GLU A 248 16.57 -6.15 -2.81
CA GLU A 248 17.61 -5.23 -3.28
C GLU A 248 17.49 -3.86 -2.60
N TRP A 249 18.54 -3.05 -2.68
CA TRP A 249 18.64 -1.70 -2.11
C TRP A 249 18.29 -1.62 -0.61
N GLY A 250 18.72 -2.63 0.15
CA GLY A 250 18.52 -2.66 1.59
C GLY A 250 17.06 -2.84 2.02
N PHE A 251 16.19 -3.31 1.10
CA PHE A 251 14.78 -3.56 1.45
C PHE A 251 14.66 -4.60 2.55
N LEU A 252 13.98 -4.22 3.61
CA LEU A 252 13.69 -5.06 4.76
C LEU A 252 12.25 -4.80 5.22
N LYS A 253 11.44 -5.87 5.27
CA LYS A 253 10.08 -5.79 5.78
C LYS A 253 9.85 -6.92 6.78
N SER A 254 9.43 -6.55 7.98
CA SER A 254 9.11 -7.47 9.08
C SER A 254 7.64 -7.32 9.42
N THR A 255 6.92 -8.43 9.38
CA THR A 255 5.49 -8.50 9.73
C THR A 255 5.31 -9.43 10.92
N LEU A 256 4.63 -8.96 11.94
CA LEU A 256 4.22 -9.73 13.11
C LEU A 256 2.72 -9.60 13.28
N GLY A 257 2.02 -10.72 13.34
CA GLY A 257 0.57 -10.73 13.52
C GLY A 257 0.10 -11.85 14.43
N TYR A 258 -1.09 -11.70 14.99
CA TYR A 258 -1.78 -12.72 15.74
C TYR A 258 -3.29 -12.60 15.53
N ASN A 259 -3.95 -13.76 15.37
CA ASN A 259 -5.40 -13.87 15.26
C ASN A 259 -5.89 -14.93 16.24
N THR A 260 -7.00 -14.64 16.91
CA THR A 260 -7.63 -15.63 17.81
C THR A 260 -8.46 -16.65 17.06
N GLY A 261 -8.80 -16.39 15.79
CA GLY A 261 -9.93 -17.02 15.15
C GLY A 261 -11.25 -16.63 15.84
N LEU A 262 -12.33 -17.20 15.40
CA LEU A 262 -13.64 -17.03 16.04
C LEU A 262 -13.71 -17.95 17.29
N VAL A 263 -13.76 -17.33 18.47
CA VAL A 263 -13.78 -18.03 19.75
C VAL A 263 -15.23 -18.20 20.21
N ASN A 264 -15.64 -19.47 20.45
CA ASN A 264 -16.99 -19.85 20.85
C ASN A 264 -18.09 -19.23 19.98
N ASP A 265 -17.85 -19.12 18.69
CA ASP A 265 -18.73 -18.51 17.68
C ASP A 265 -19.19 -17.09 18.05
N THR A 266 -18.51 -16.42 18.97
CA THR A 266 -18.95 -15.14 19.53
C THR A 266 -18.00 -14.00 19.23
N TRP A 267 -16.69 -14.17 19.38
CA TRP A 267 -15.76 -13.07 19.23
C TRP A 267 -14.44 -13.47 18.56
N ALA A 268 -13.84 -12.53 17.85
CA ALA A 268 -12.53 -12.68 17.25
C ALA A 268 -11.71 -11.40 17.43
N LEU A 269 -10.41 -11.56 17.64
CA LEU A 269 -9.45 -10.46 17.69
C LEU A 269 -8.34 -10.71 16.68
N SER A 270 -7.86 -9.65 16.06
CA SER A 270 -6.65 -9.67 15.23
C SER A 270 -5.77 -8.47 15.53
N GLY A 271 -4.48 -8.67 15.46
CA GLY A 271 -3.49 -7.61 15.55
C GLY A 271 -2.34 -7.87 14.58
N LEU A 272 -1.84 -6.81 13.95
CA LEU A 272 -0.74 -6.89 13.02
C LEU A 272 0.11 -5.63 13.12
N ILE A 273 1.42 -5.79 13.09
CA ILE A 273 2.40 -4.70 13.03
C ILE A 273 3.39 -5.03 11.90
N VAL A 274 3.68 -4.04 11.08
CA VAL A 274 4.65 -4.12 9.98
C VAL A 274 5.70 -3.04 10.17
N ARG A 275 6.95 -3.39 9.94
CA ARG A 275 8.08 -2.45 9.81
C ARG A 275 8.69 -2.61 8.42
N LYS A 276 8.82 -1.52 7.67
CA LYS A 276 9.35 -1.50 6.31
C LYS A 276 10.44 -0.44 6.20
N THR A 277 11.60 -0.82 5.67
CA THR A 277 12.73 0.08 5.35
C THR A 277 13.38 -0.31 4.04
N GLY A 278 14.05 0.64 3.40
CA GLY A 278 14.82 0.39 2.17
C GLY A 278 15.41 1.69 1.63
N ASP A 279 16.42 1.59 0.77
CA ASP A 279 17.05 2.77 0.17
C ASP A 279 16.42 3.15 -1.18
N GLY A 280 15.67 2.24 -1.82
CA GLY A 280 15.09 2.44 -3.16
C GLY A 280 16.14 2.32 -4.28
N TYR A 281 15.70 2.07 -5.51
CA TYR A 281 16.61 1.90 -6.64
C TYR A 281 17.12 3.22 -7.23
N ARG A 282 16.36 4.30 -7.08
CA ARG A 282 16.81 5.66 -7.41
C ARG A 282 17.44 6.33 -6.20
N GLY A 283 18.48 7.10 -6.42
CA GLY A 283 19.14 7.83 -5.35
C GLY A 283 18.15 8.66 -4.52
N GLY A 284 18.20 8.56 -3.19
CA GLY A 284 17.36 9.34 -2.29
C GLY A 284 15.90 8.90 -2.16
N THR A 285 15.48 7.78 -2.76
CA THR A 285 14.09 7.26 -2.65
C THR A 285 13.91 6.24 -1.52
N TRP A 286 14.59 6.47 -0.41
CA TRP A 286 14.49 5.65 0.80
C TRP A 286 13.07 5.62 1.37
N THR A 287 12.72 4.54 2.08
CA THR A 287 11.48 4.39 2.82
C THR A 287 11.73 4.05 4.29
N ASP A 288 10.90 4.60 5.16
CA ASP A 288 10.86 4.36 6.61
C ASP A 288 9.39 4.36 7.04
N ALA A 289 8.80 3.18 7.13
CA ALA A 289 7.37 3.03 7.37
C ALA A 289 7.08 2.01 8.46
N TRP A 290 6.01 2.29 9.19
CA TRP A 290 5.32 1.35 10.06
C TRP A 290 3.90 1.19 9.56
N ALA A 291 3.30 0.03 9.80
CA ALA A 291 1.87 -0.13 9.70
C ALA A 291 1.35 -0.94 10.89
N TYR A 292 0.11 -0.68 11.24
CA TYR A 292 -0.58 -1.43 12.26
C TYR A 292 -2.04 -1.65 11.86
N SER A 293 -2.56 -2.79 12.25
CA SER A 293 -3.96 -3.11 12.13
C SER A 293 -4.41 -3.82 13.40
N PHE A 294 -5.50 -3.37 13.95
CA PHE A 294 -6.22 -4.03 15.04
C PHE A 294 -7.66 -4.23 14.60
N GLY A 295 -8.20 -5.40 14.83
CA GLY A 295 -9.58 -5.73 14.54
C GLY A 295 -10.22 -6.55 15.66
N ALA A 296 -11.48 -6.29 15.94
CA ALA A 296 -12.30 -7.03 16.88
C ALA A 296 -13.68 -7.24 16.29
N THR A 297 -14.15 -8.47 16.29
CA THR A 297 -15.51 -8.84 15.90
C THR A 297 -16.24 -9.39 17.12
N TYR A 298 -17.50 -9.01 17.30
CA TYR A 298 -18.37 -9.56 18.32
C TYR A 298 -19.73 -9.89 17.72
N ARG A 299 -20.11 -11.16 17.77
CA ARG A 299 -21.42 -11.67 17.35
C ARG A 299 -22.35 -11.70 18.55
N LEU A 300 -23.39 -10.91 18.49
CA LEU A 300 -24.45 -10.91 19.51
C LEU A 300 -25.42 -12.09 19.30
N SER A 301 -25.64 -12.43 18.02
CA SER A 301 -26.38 -13.60 17.54
C SER A 301 -25.90 -13.93 16.12
N ASN A 302 -26.42 -14.97 15.50
CA ASN A 302 -26.14 -15.28 14.09
C ASN A 302 -26.56 -14.16 13.13
N ASN A 303 -27.47 -13.28 13.56
CA ASN A 303 -28.04 -12.21 12.76
C ASN A 303 -27.60 -10.80 13.19
N ASP A 304 -26.73 -10.69 14.22
CA ASP A 304 -26.25 -9.41 14.76
C ASP A 304 -24.75 -9.47 14.99
N GLN A 305 -23.98 -8.59 14.31
CA GLN A 305 -22.55 -8.53 14.45
C GLN A 305 -22.04 -7.09 14.55
N PHE A 306 -21.09 -6.89 15.43
CA PHE A 306 -20.31 -5.67 15.54
C PHE A 306 -18.87 -5.92 15.14
N GLN A 307 -18.28 -4.94 14.46
CA GLN A 307 -16.84 -4.93 14.18
C GLN A 307 -16.26 -3.59 14.60
N PHE A 308 -15.16 -3.64 15.30
CA PHE A 308 -14.30 -2.50 15.56
C PHE A 308 -12.95 -2.72 14.88
N TYR A 309 -12.39 -1.69 14.26
CA TYR A 309 -11.05 -1.75 13.72
C TYR A 309 -10.32 -0.42 13.81
N ALA A 310 -9.00 -0.50 13.93
CA ALA A 310 -8.09 0.63 13.85
C ALA A 310 -6.93 0.26 12.93
N ILE A 311 -6.73 1.02 11.86
CA ILE A 311 -5.72 0.78 10.83
C ILE A 311 -4.94 2.07 10.63
N GLY A 312 -3.62 1.99 10.53
CA GLY A 312 -2.79 3.15 10.22
C GLY A 312 -1.41 2.77 9.72
N ALA A 313 -0.82 3.66 8.94
CA ALA A 313 0.49 3.47 8.34
C ALA A 313 1.32 4.77 8.43
N PRO A 314 1.92 5.08 9.60
CA PRO A 314 2.85 6.18 9.70
C PRO A 314 4.09 5.90 8.85
N GLN A 315 4.36 6.78 7.90
CA GLN A 315 5.44 6.59 6.94
C GLN A 315 6.18 7.90 6.65
N ARG A 316 7.40 7.75 6.15
CA ARG A 316 8.21 8.79 5.54
C ARG A 316 9.06 8.17 4.44
N HIS A 317 9.13 8.82 3.29
CA HIS A 317 9.95 8.37 2.18
C HIS A 317 10.47 9.53 1.33
N GLY A 318 11.59 9.30 0.67
CA GLY A 318 12.13 10.19 -0.34
C GLY A 318 11.50 9.89 -1.71
N GLN A 319 11.34 10.94 -2.53
CA GLN A 319 10.66 10.84 -3.82
C GLN A 319 11.58 11.26 -4.97
N ALA A 320 11.28 10.80 -6.18
CA ALA A 320 11.85 11.23 -7.45
C ALA A 320 10.72 11.71 -8.37
N LEU A 321 10.32 12.97 -8.25
CA LEU A 321 9.11 13.50 -8.88
C LEU A 321 9.33 14.26 -10.18
N TYR A 322 10.56 14.70 -10.48
CA TYR A 322 10.80 15.45 -11.70
C TYR A 322 10.73 14.55 -12.94
N ARG A 323 9.98 15.02 -13.93
CA ARG A 323 10.01 14.45 -15.27
C ARG A 323 11.30 14.86 -15.92
N GLN A 324 12.01 13.89 -16.47
CA GLN A 324 13.27 14.13 -17.16
C GLN A 324 13.11 13.98 -18.66
N ASN A 325 13.95 14.74 -19.40
CA ASN A 325 14.12 14.49 -20.82
C ASN A 325 14.77 13.10 -21.01
N MET A 326 14.22 12.31 -21.90
CA MET A 326 14.74 10.98 -22.25
C MET A 326 16.22 11.03 -22.65
N GLY A 327 16.63 12.09 -23.36
CA GLY A 327 18.02 12.32 -23.74
C GLY A 327 18.97 12.55 -22.56
N ALA A 328 18.47 12.91 -21.37
CA ALA A 328 19.31 12.99 -20.17
C ALA A 328 19.70 11.61 -19.62
N ILE A 329 18.93 10.57 -19.95
CA ILE A 329 19.17 9.19 -19.52
C ILE A 329 19.95 8.42 -20.59
N ASP A 330 19.48 8.46 -21.84
CA ASP A 330 20.07 7.74 -22.98
C ASP A 330 19.85 8.54 -24.27
N LYS A 331 20.97 9.10 -24.82
CA LYS A 331 20.95 9.91 -26.03
C LYS A 331 20.55 9.10 -27.26
N ASP A 332 21.13 7.91 -27.41
CA ASP A 332 20.93 7.08 -28.60
C ASP A 332 19.49 6.55 -28.66
N PHE A 333 18.96 6.14 -27.50
CA PHE A 333 17.56 5.75 -27.41
C PHE A 333 16.64 6.92 -27.71
N ALA A 334 16.88 8.11 -27.15
CA ALA A 334 16.08 9.29 -27.43
C ALA A 334 16.04 9.63 -28.93
N LEU A 335 17.21 9.66 -29.60
CA LEU A 335 17.33 9.94 -31.02
C LEU A 335 16.72 8.84 -31.91
N SER A 336 16.56 7.62 -31.40
CA SER A 336 15.89 6.53 -32.10
C SER A 336 14.37 6.67 -32.15
N GLN A 337 13.79 7.53 -31.32
CA GLN A 337 12.35 7.77 -31.29
C GLN A 337 11.93 8.75 -32.38
N SER A 338 10.94 8.39 -33.18
CA SER A 338 10.52 9.15 -34.36
C SER A 338 9.92 10.54 -34.05
N ASP A 339 9.44 10.72 -32.85
CA ASP A 339 8.78 11.93 -32.34
C ASP A 339 9.67 12.75 -31.39
N TYR A 340 10.92 12.33 -31.18
CA TYR A 340 11.86 13.07 -30.33
C TYR A 340 12.50 14.22 -31.15
N ASP A 341 12.43 15.43 -30.60
CA ASP A 341 13.08 16.60 -31.19
C ASP A 341 14.58 16.61 -30.83
N PRO A 342 15.49 16.42 -31.81
CA PRO A 342 16.93 16.48 -31.57
C PRO A 342 17.41 17.80 -30.97
N ALA A 343 16.69 18.91 -31.21
CA ALA A 343 17.03 20.20 -30.63
C ALA A 343 16.79 20.25 -29.12
N ALA A 344 16.05 19.27 -28.56
CA ALA A 344 15.90 19.09 -27.10
C ALA A 344 17.13 18.47 -26.44
N LEU A 345 18.12 17.96 -27.22
CA LEU A 345 19.41 17.56 -26.67
C LEU A 345 20.24 18.81 -26.38
N TYR A 346 20.47 19.04 -25.10
CA TYR A 346 21.40 20.08 -24.65
C TYR A 346 22.76 19.44 -24.42
N GLU A 347 23.79 19.99 -25.05
CA GLU A 347 25.17 19.63 -24.83
C GLU A 347 25.84 20.75 -24.05
N ASN A 348 26.24 20.49 -22.82
CA ASN A 348 26.95 21.47 -22.02
C ASN A 348 28.38 21.63 -22.61
N ASP A 349 28.68 22.82 -23.16
CA ASP A 349 29.94 23.12 -23.86
C ASP A 349 30.30 22.09 -24.95
N GLY A 350 29.28 21.46 -25.59
CA GLY A 350 29.46 20.45 -26.62
C GLY A 350 29.67 19.02 -26.11
N GLU A 351 29.58 18.78 -24.81
CA GLU A 351 29.71 17.45 -24.22
C GLU A 351 28.39 16.99 -23.62
N TYR A 352 27.94 15.80 -24.02
CA TYR A 352 26.78 15.12 -23.46
C TYR A 352 27.20 14.25 -22.26
N ILE A 353 26.59 14.52 -21.09
CA ILE A 353 26.82 13.76 -19.85
C ILE A 353 25.52 13.04 -19.46
N PRO A 354 25.45 11.69 -19.63
CA PRO A 354 24.27 10.94 -19.22
C PRO A 354 24.14 10.86 -17.70
N SER A 355 22.91 10.90 -17.20
CA SER A 355 22.63 10.77 -15.76
C SER A 355 22.42 9.34 -15.28
N GLY A 356 22.05 8.42 -16.18
CA GLY A 356 21.71 7.03 -15.83
C GLY A 356 20.27 6.84 -15.37
N HIS A 357 19.83 5.58 -15.28
CA HIS A 357 18.45 5.22 -14.93
C HIS A 357 18.11 5.41 -13.45
N ASP A 358 19.10 5.37 -12.58
CA ASP A 358 19.01 5.54 -11.12
C ASP A 358 19.11 7.00 -10.68
N PHE A 359 19.27 7.92 -11.62
CA PHE A 359 19.38 9.35 -11.35
C PHE A 359 18.10 9.90 -10.73
N ASN A 360 18.26 10.68 -9.66
CA ASN A 360 17.21 11.45 -9.03
C ASN A 360 17.66 12.89 -8.78
N GLN A 361 17.04 13.82 -9.44
CA GLN A 361 17.34 15.24 -9.41
C GLN A 361 16.94 15.93 -8.09
N ASN A 362 16.08 15.27 -7.29
CA ASN A 362 15.55 15.84 -6.05
C ASN A 362 16.52 15.81 -4.87
N TRP A 363 17.62 15.07 -4.95
CA TRP A 363 18.56 14.95 -3.85
C TRP A 363 20.00 15.24 -4.27
N ASN A 364 20.85 15.60 -3.30
CA ASN A 364 22.28 15.69 -3.47
C ASN A 364 22.99 15.56 -2.11
N ASN A 365 24.29 15.39 -2.16
CA ASN A 365 25.12 15.45 -0.96
C ASN A 365 25.14 16.85 -0.38
N VAL A 366 25.24 16.92 0.92
CA VAL A 366 25.47 18.14 1.69
C VAL A 366 26.63 17.90 2.65
N ASN A 367 27.41 18.93 2.94
CA ASN A 367 28.55 18.82 3.84
C ASN A 367 28.11 18.22 5.19
N GLU A 368 28.82 17.18 5.65
CA GLU A 368 28.52 16.50 6.91
C GLU A 368 28.58 17.43 8.12
N SER A 369 29.37 18.50 8.05
CA SER A 369 29.43 19.55 9.09
C SER A 369 28.14 20.38 9.20
N TYR A 370 27.26 20.33 8.21
CA TYR A 370 25.98 21.01 8.26
C TYR A 370 25.00 20.26 9.17
N SER A 371 24.80 20.82 10.36
CA SER A 371 23.92 20.27 11.40
C SER A 371 22.53 20.90 11.40
N GLY A 372 21.98 21.21 10.22
CA GLY A 372 20.70 21.90 10.08
C GLY A 372 19.58 21.29 10.90
N GLN A 373 18.77 22.16 11.52
CA GLN A 373 17.56 21.77 12.21
C GLN A 373 16.41 21.81 11.23
N GLN A 374 15.55 20.77 11.24
CA GLN A 374 14.37 20.69 10.41
C GLN A 374 13.11 20.70 11.26
N TYR A 375 12.12 21.49 10.84
CA TYR A 375 10.82 21.52 11.46
C TYR A 375 9.89 20.49 10.82
N PHE A 376 9.29 19.65 11.65
CA PHE A 376 8.27 18.68 11.28
C PHE A 376 7.04 18.86 12.13
N ARG A 377 5.90 18.61 11.52
CA ARG A 377 4.65 18.43 12.22
C ARG A 377 4.09 17.05 11.85
N GLN A 378 4.48 16.07 12.65
CA GLN A 378 3.96 14.71 12.62
C GLN A 378 3.87 14.27 14.08
N PHE A 379 2.66 14.00 14.58
CA PHE A 379 2.39 13.76 16.01
C PHE A 379 2.76 14.95 16.92
N GLY A 380 2.59 16.18 16.42
CA GLY A 380 2.95 17.42 17.11
C GLY A 380 4.06 18.20 16.44
N HIS A 381 4.33 19.40 16.97
CA HIS A 381 5.36 20.27 16.43
C HIS A 381 6.75 19.82 16.95
N ASN A 382 7.60 19.36 16.06
CA ASN A 382 8.92 18.88 16.42
C ASN A 382 10.00 19.52 15.55
N THR A 383 11.04 20.03 16.21
CA THR A 383 12.30 20.38 15.56
C THR A 383 13.24 19.19 15.71
N GLN A 384 13.75 18.67 14.60
CA GLN A 384 14.60 17.48 14.58
C GLN A 384 15.86 17.78 13.79
N SER A 385 16.95 17.11 14.15
CA SER A 385 18.10 17.00 13.26
C SER A 385 17.70 16.23 12.00
N ARG A 386 18.38 16.48 10.89
CA ARG A 386 18.16 15.73 9.65
C ARG A 386 18.33 14.22 9.89
N ILE A 387 17.49 13.42 9.23
CA ILE A 387 17.49 11.96 9.43
C ILE A 387 18.76 11.30 8.89
N LYS A 388 19.27 11.76 7.74
CA LYS A 388 20.52 11.26 7.16
C LYS A 388 21.57 12.37 7.13
N SER A 389 22.72 12.15 7.77
CA SER A 389 23.89 12.99 7.69
C SER A 389 24.46 12.95 6.27
N GLY A 390 24.92 14.08 5.76
CA GLY A 390 25.57 14.17 4.46
C GLY A 390 24.65 14.11 3.22
N ILE A 391 23.33 13.97 3.39
CA ILE A 391 22.37 13.90 2.29
C ILE A 391 21.17 14.82 2.57
N LEU A 392 20.71 15.50 1.54
CA LEU A 392 19.48 16.30 1.57
C LEU A 392 18.61 15.99 0.34
N ASN A 393 17.36 15.58 0.57
CA ASN A 393 16.37 15.42 -0.49
C ASN A 393 15.37 16.57 -0.42
N GLU A 394 15.13 17.21 -1.56
CA GLU A 394 14.11 18.23 -1.68
C GLU A 394 12.70 17.64 -1.46
N ARG A 395 12.49 16.45 -2.01
CA ARG A 395 11.17 15.81 -2.04
C ARG A 395 11.12 14.63 -1.09
N GLU A 396 10.51 14.86 0.05
CA GLU A 396 10.12 13.83 0.98
C GLU A 396 8.62 13.92 1.20
N ASN A 397 7.97 12.77 1.32
CA ASN A 397 6.60 12.66 1.77
C ASN A 397 6.59 12.02 3.17
N PHE A 398 5.76 12.52 4.05
CA PHE A 398 5.54 11.98 5.39
C PHE A 398 4.08 12.13 5.74
N PHE A 399 3.44 11.03 6.18
CA PHE A 399 2.02 11.07 6.50
C PHE A 399 1.65 9.97 7.51
N HIS A 400 0.64 10.26 8.32
CA HIS A 400 -0.08 9.28 9.12
C HIS A 400 -1.56 9.60 9.10
N LYS A 401 -2.37 8.72 8.51
CA LYS A 401 -3.83 8.88 8.37
C LYS A 401 -4.53 7.61 8.85
N PRO A 402 -4.67 7.40 10.18
CA PRO A 402 -5.37 6.24 10.69
C PRO A 402 -6.87 6.29 10.37
N ILE A 403 -7.48 5.11 10.29
CA ILE A 403 -8.93 4.93 10.28
C ILE A 403 -9.30 4.18 11.55
N ILE A 404 -10.23 4.73 12.30
CA ILE A 404 -10.92 4.07 13.41
C ILE A 404 -12.35 3.86 12.94
N GLY A 405 -12.77 2.61 12.81
CA GLY A 405 -14.08 2.26 12.27
C GLY A 405 -14.86 1.35 13.21
N PHE A 406 -16.17 1.49 13.13
CA PHE A 406 -17.13 0.66 13.80
C PHE A 406 -18.22 0.29 12.81
N ASN A 407 -18.39 -1.00 12.58
CA ASN A 407 -19.38 -1.55 11.67
C ASN A 407 -20.42 -2.34 12.47
N TYR A 408 -21.66 -2.23 12.06
CA TYR A 408 -22.78 -2.99 12.57
C TYR A 408 -23.56 -3.65 11.45
N PHE A 409 -23.86 -4.93 11.63
CA PHE A 409 -24.66 -5.73 10.71
C PHE A 409 -25.83 -6.34 11.42
N LYS A 410 -26.98 -6.30 10.79
CA LYS A 410 -28.19 -6.93 11.31
C LYS A 410 -29.03 -7.49 10.18
N GLU A 411 -29.37 -8.76 10.27
CA GLU A 411 -30.46 -9.37 9.53
C GLU A 411 -31.73 -9.23 10.38
N LEU A 412 -32.64 -8.37 9.95
CA LEU A 412 -33.92 -8.16 10.64
C LEU A 412 -34.85 -9.35 10.47
N ASN A 413 -34.83 -9.94 9.30
CA ASN A 413 -35.52 -11.15 8.87
C ASN A 413 -34.85 -11.67 7.59
N ASP A 414 -35.33 -12.78 7.03
CA ASP A 414 -34.75 -13.43 5.85
C ASP A 414 -34.68 -12.51 4.60
N ASP A 415 -35.53 -11.47 4.55
CA ASP A 415 -35.63 -10.57 3.41
C ASP A 415 -34.97 -9.20 3.66
N THR A 416 -34.58 -8.85 4.91
CA THR A 416 -34.14 -7.48 5.24
C THR A 416 -32.82 -7.48 5.98
N ARG A 417 -31.83 -6.84 5.42
CA ARG A 417 -30.49 -6.64 5.99
C ARG A 417 -30.20 -5.16 6.19
N LEU A 418 -29.62 -4.81 7.32
CA LEU A 418 -29.13 -3.48 7.64
C LEU A 418 -27.63 -3.50 7.88
N SER A 419 -26.92 -2.51 7.37
CA SER A 419 -25.53 -2.27 7.72
C SER A 419 -25.27 -0.81 8.02
N ALA A 420 -24.36 -0.56 8.97
CA ALA A 420 -23.90 0.76 9.33
C ALA A 420 -22.39 0.76 9.48
N VAL A 421 -21.73 1.72 8.86
CA VAL A 421 -20.30 1.98 8.99
C VAL A 421 -20.15 3.36 9.60
N LEU A 422 -19.56 3.45 10.78
CA LEU A 422 -19.20 4.71 11.42
C LEU A 422 -17.68 4.80 11.46
N TYR A 423 -17.11 5.95 11.11
CA TYR A 423 -15.67 6.08 11.13
C TYR A 423 -15.17 7.48 11.44
N HIS A 424 -13.96 7.51 11.99
CA HIS A 424 -13.17 8.72 12.20
C HIS A 424 -11.74 8.51 11.69
N SER A 425 -11.24 9.44 10.89
CA SER A 425 -9.91 9.38 10.31
C SER A 425 -9.19 10.71 10.49
N PRO A 426 -8.43 10.88 11.58
CA PRO A 426 -7.53 12.00 11.73
C PRO A 426 -6.28 11.74 10.89
N GLY A 427 -5.82 12.73 10.15
CA GLY A 427 -4.63 12.61 9.31
C GLY A 427 -3.72 13.81 9.48
N GLU A 428 -2.42 13.57 9.53
CA GLU A 428 -1.41 14.63 9.60
C GLU A 428 -0.15 14.24 8.83
N GLY A 429 0.34 15.17 8.01
CA GLY A 429 1.55 14.98 7.23
C GLY A 429 1.73 16.03 6.15
N GLY A 430 2.57 15.73 5.18
CA GLY A 430 2.85 16.63 4.08
C GLY A 430 3.95 16.15 3.14
N GLY A 431 4.26 17.03 2.21
CA GLY A 431 5.39 16.88 1.30
C GLY A 431 6.33 18.07 1.41
N THR A 432 7.60 17.82 1.13
CA THR A 432 8.63 18.87 1.17
C THR A 432 8.91 19.45 -0.21
N GLY A 433 9.66 20.51 -0.26
CA GLY A 433 10.12 21.16 -1.49
C GLY A 433 10.99 22.36 -1.18
N THR A 434 11.55 22.95 -2.21
CA THR A 434 12.25 24.22 -2.13
C THR A 434 11.27 25.40 -2.17
N TYR A 435 11.71 26.54 -1.68
CA TYR A 435 11.04 27.84 -1.80
C TYR A 435 12.08 28.96 -1.80
N GLY A 436 11.87 30.00 -2.64
CA GLY A 436 12.87 31.03 -2.89
C GLY A 436 13.97 30.53 -3.86
N ASP A 437 15.13 31.14 -3.80
CA ASP A 437 16.24 30.92 -4.73
C ASP A 437 17.22 29.87 -4.19
N VAL A 438 16.91 28.58 -4.37
CA VAL A 438 17.84 27.48 -4.08
C VAL A 438 18.69 27.20 -5.30
N ALA A 439 20.00 27.20 -5.14
CA ALA A 439 20.94 27.01 -6.21
C ALA A 439 20.93 25.57 -6.78
N ARG A 440 21.28 25.44 -8.05
CA ARG A 440 21.43 24.20 -8.81
C ARG A 440 22.85 24.07 -9.34
N ILE A 441 23.29 22.86 -9.53
CA ILE A 441 24.59 22.57 -10.11
C ILE A 441 24.45 21.45 -11.16
N ASP A 442 25.15 21.59 -12.30
CA ASP A 442 25.15 20.58 -13.35
C ASP A 442 26.25 19.53 -13.17
N ALA A 443 26.30 18.55 -14.06
CA ALA A 443 27.28 17.48 -14.03
C ALA A 443 28.72 17.96 -14.28
N ALA A 444 28.90 19.14 -14.90
CA ALA A 444 30.21 19.76 -15.11
C ALA A 444 30.69 20.60 -13.92
N GLY A 445 29.86 20.68 -12.86
CA GLY A 445 30.15 21.46 -11.63
C GLY A 445 29.85 22.96 -11.77
N LYS A 446 29.10 23.39 -12.80
CA LYS A 446 28.63 24.78 -12.92
C LYS A 446 27.41 25.01 -12.05
N SER A 447 27.44 26.03 -11.24
CA SER A 447 26.33 26.43 -10.36
C SER A 447 25.61 27.66 -10.89
N ASP A 448 24.30 27.78 -10.65
CA ASP A 448 23.56 29.03 -10.92
C ASP A 448 23.93 30.16 -9.95
N LEU A 449 24.80 29.92 -9.01
CA LEU A 449 25.48 30.94 -8.19
C LEU A 449 26.74 31.49 -8.86
N ASP A 450 27.19 30.90 -9.96
CA ASP A 450 28.34 31.40 -10.70
C ASP A 450 28.02 32.74 -11.38
N SER A 451 29.01 33.57 -11.55
CA SER A 451 28.88 34.94 -12.10
C SER A 451 28.38 34.99 -13.56
N ASP A 452 28.37 33.85 -14.24
CA ASP A 452 27.98 33.71 -15.65
C ASP A 452 26.47 33.73 -15.88
N GLY A 453 25.66 33.71 -14.79
CA GLY A 453 24.19 33.76 -14.86
C GLY A 453 23.57 32.56 -15.58
N HIS A 454 24.17 31.37 -15.46
CA HIS A 454 23.64 30.14 -16.03
C HIS A 454 22.27 29.83 -15.43
N LYS A 455 21.29 29.65 -16.30
CA LYS A 455 19.94 29.25 -15.91
C LYS A 455 19.72 27.80 -16.30
N PHE A 456 19.68 26.92 -15.29
CA PHE A 456 19.29 25.54 -15.50
C PHE A 456 17.78 25.41 -15.55
N TYR A 457 17.24 25.25 -16.75
CA TYR A 457 15.86 24.84 -16.92
C TYR A 457 15.81 23.35 -17.21
N TYR A 458 14.59 22.76 -17.28
CA TYR A 458 14.30 21.41 -17.69
C TYR A 458 14.87 21.07 -19.06
N GLY A 459 16.18 21.17 -19.18
CA GLY A 459 16.95 20.77 -20.35
C GLY A 459 17.44 19.33 -20.19
N PRO A 460 18.05 18.77 -21.24
CA PRO A 460 18.60 17.42 -21.19
C PRO A 460 19.86 17.30 -20.33
N SER A 461 20.52 18.40 -20.00
CA SER A 461 21.65 18.34 -19.06
C SER A 461 21.15 18.11 -17.65
N PRO A 462 21.53 17.00 -17.02
CA PRO A 462 21.10 16.72 -15.65
C PRO A 462 21.71 17.74 -14.70
N TRP A 463 20.88 18.29 -13.84
CA TRP A 463 21.29 19.14 -12.73
C TRP A 463 20.77 18.56 -11.42
N VAL A 464 21.41 18.91 -10.33
CA VAL A 464 20.96 18.61 -8.96
C VAL A 464 21.00 19.88 -8.13
N TRP A 465 20.44 19.83 -6.93
CA TRP A 465 20.49 20.96 -6.02
C TRP A 465 21.92 21.20 -5.51
N ASP A 466 22.36 22.45 -5.53
CA ASP A 466 23.59 22.91 -4.89
C ASP A 466 23.31 23.34 -3.44
N TRP A 467 23.14 22.34 -2.58
CA TRP A 467 22.88 22.60 -1.16
C TRP A 467 24.01 23.35 -0.48
N ASN A 468 25.28 22.98 -0.78
CA ASN A 468 26.44 23.59 -0.15
C ASN A 468 26.58 25.06 -0.57
N GLY A 469 26.46 25.37 -1.85
CA GLY A 469 26.49 26.73 -2.35
C GLY A 469 25.33 27.58 -1.76
N THR A 470 24.13 27.01 -1.67
CA THR A 470 22.99 27.69 -1.02
C THR A 470 23.24 27.96 0.45
N ILE A 471 23.77 26.97 1.19
CA ILE A 471 24.10 27.09 2.61
C ILE A 471 25.18 28.16 2.84
N ASP A 472 26.21 28.17 2.03
CA ASP A 472 27.29 29.16 2.10
C ASP A 472 26.75 30.57 1.79
N ALA A 473 25.87 30.71 0.82
CA ALA A 473 25.20 31.97 0.52
C ALA A 473 24.33 32.45 1.70
N ASN A 474 23.51 31.58 2.27
CA ASN A 474 22.60 31.89 3.37
C ASN A 474 23.36 32.21 4.67
N SER A 475 24.45 31.50 4.96
CA SER A 475 25.27 31.71 6.17
C SER A 475 26.14 32.96 6.11
N GLY A 476 26.28 33.59 4.95
CA GLY A 476 27.17 34.72 4.71
C GLY A 476 28.63 34.33 4.56
N SER A 477 28.93 33.04 4.35
CA SER A 477 30.29 32.53 4.20
C SER A 477 30.87 32.80 2.81
N ALA A 478 30.04 32.97 1.80
CA ALA A 478 30.45 33.21 0.41
C ALA A 478 30.76 34.68 0.13
N SER A 479 31.61 35.02 -0.86
CA SER A 479 32.12 36.39 -1.06
C SER A 479 31.17 37.36 -1.76
N ASP A 480 30.45 37.09 -2.81
CA ASP A 480 29.42 37.91 -3.45
C ASP A 480 28.49 37.06 -4.34
N VAL A 481 27.20 37.02 -4.03
CA VAL A 481 26.22 36.27 -4.81
C VAL A 481 25.33 37.22 -5.56
N VAL A 482 25.37 37.16 -6.86
CA VAL A 482 24.33 37.71 -7.73
C VAL A 482 23.20 36.70 -7.78
N ILE A 483 22.08 37.02 -7.17
CA ILE A 483 20.95 36.12 -7.12
C ILE A 483 20.00 36.45 -8.26
N PHE A 484 19.48 35.40 -8.91
CA PHE A 484 18.46 35.52 -9.93
C PHE A 484 17.28 36.34 -9.47
N GLN A 485 16.92 37.37 -10.18
CA GLN A 485 15.74 38.19 -9.98
C GLN A 485 15.64 39.03 -8.68
N ARG A 486 16.58 38.92 -7.76
CA ARG A 486 16.68 39.84 -6.61
C ARG A 486 17.96 40.65 -6.70
N ASP A 487 17.81 41.93 -6.45
CA ASP A 487 18.93 42.81 -6.16
C ASP A 487 19.72 42.25 -4.95
N THR A 488 21.00 42.45 -4.95
CA THR A 488 21.99 41.98 -3.98
C THR A 488 21.46 41.76 -2.57
N VAL A 489 21.45 40.50 -2.10
CA VAL A 489 21.15 40.20 -0.69
C VAL A 489 22.35 40.57 0.17
N SER A 490 22.13 41.36 1.20
CA SER A 490 23.16 41.74 2.16
C SER A 490 23.55 40.57 3.04
N ARG A 491 24.73 39.99 2.83
CA ARG A 491 25.22 38.79 3.47
C ARG A 491 25.54 38.91 4.94
N GLY A 492 25.84 40.08 5.42
CA GLY A 492 26.07 40.31 6.85
C GLY A 492 24.86 39.99 7.73
N ASN A 493 23.68 39.80 7.14
CA ASN A 493 22.41 39.63 7.86
C ASN A 493 21.98 38.17 8.02
N LYS A 494 22.69 37.20 7.41
CA LYS A 494 22.30 35.76 7.41
C LYS A 494 20.85 35.51 6.95
N GLU A 495 20.39 36.25 6.00
CA GLU A 495 19.10 36.04 5.34
C GLU A 495 19.18 34.85 4.39
N SER A 496 18.26 33.89 4.53
CA SER A 496 18.14 32.79 3.58
C SER A 496 17.58 33.29 2.24
N ILE A 497 18.28 33.03 1.14
CA ILE A 497 17.82 33.30 -0.23
C ILE A 497 16.83 32.24 -0.70
N GLY A 498 17.06 31.00 -0.27
CA GLY A 498 16.25 29.85 -0.52
C GLY A 498 16.21 28.93 0.69
N ILE A 499 15.13 28.20 0.83
CA ILE A 499 14.84 27.37 1.99
C ILE A 499 14.22 26.04 1.55
N LEU A 500 14.20 25.07 2.44
CA LEU A 500 13.25 23.96 2.36
C LEU A 500 11.96 24.31 3.09
N ARG A 501 10.85 23.95 2.48
CA ARG A 501 9.51 24.15 3.02
C ARG A 501 8.76 22.81 3.19
N ASN A 502 7.77 22.78 4.08
CA ASN A 502 6.74 21.76 4.12
C ASN A 502 5.46 22.32 3.48
N SER A 503 4.77 21.51 2.69
CA SER A 503 3.33 21.67 2.42
C SER A 503 2.60 20.65 3.27
N GLN A 504 1.92 21.10 4.30
CA GLN A 504 1.29 20.26 5.30
C GLN A 504 -0.20 20.17 5.09
N ASN A 505 -0.73 18.99 5.34
CA ASN A 505 -2.13 18.63 5.30
C ASN A 505 -2.51 18.03 6.65
N ILE A 506 -3.47 18.64 7.33
CA ILE A 506 -4.01 18.13 8.58
C ILE A 506 -5.50 17.94 8.35
N GLN A 507 -5.92 16.67 8.39
CA GLN A 507 -7.27 16.29 8.03
C GLN A 507 -7.98 15.66 9.23
N LYS A 508 -9.27 15.94 9.38
CA LYS A 508 -10.16 15.24 10.30
C LYS A 508 -11.41 14.87 9.52
N VAL A 509 -11.53 13.61 9.16
CA VAL A 509 -12.69 13.10 8.43
C VAL A 509 -13.53 12.24 9.36
N THR A 510 -14.82 12.51 9.43
CA THR A 510 -15.79 11.70 10.18
C THR A 510 -16.95 11.39 9.28
N GLY A 511 -17.42 10.15 9.27
CA GLY A 511 -18.52 9.77 8.40
C GLY A 511 -19.34 8.61 8.91
N ALA A 512 -20.50 8.47 8.27
CA ALA A 512 -21.45 7.37 8.46
C ALA A 512 -21.98 6.93 7.11
N VAL A 513 -21.93 5.62 6.86
CA VAL A 513 -22.58 4.99 5.70
C VAL A 513 -23.61 4.01 6.24
N LEU A 514 -24.86 4.20 5.85
CA LEU A 514 -25.98 3.35 6.24
C LEU A 514 -26.54 2.68 4.99
N LYS A 515 -26.83 1.39 5.08
CA LYS A 515 -27.39 0.62 3.96
C LYS A 515 -28.50 -0.28 4.45
N MET A 516 -29.52 -0.41 3.61
CA MET A 516 -30.61 -1.37 3.76
C MET A 516 -30.76 -2.14 2.46
N ASP A 517 -30.72 -3.46 2.55
CA ASP A 517 -31.04 -4.36 1.45
C ASP A 517 -32.36 -5.07 1.76
N TYR A 518 -33.27 -5.10 0.79
CA TYR A 518 -34.57 -5.72 0.91
C TYR A 518 -34.85 -6.63 -0.29
N ASP A 519 -35.09 -7.90 -0.03
CA ASP A 519 -35.42 -8.91 -1.03
C ASP A 519 -36.94 -9.02 -1.16
N PHE A 520 -37.56 -8.30 -2.13
CA PHE A 520 -39.00 -8.40 -2.40
C PHE A 520 -39.42 -9.81 -2.85
N SER A 521 -38.54 -10.49 -3.55
CA SER A 521 -38.68 -11.87 -4.02
C SER A 521 -37.30 -12.41 -4.41
N SER A 522 -37.22 -13.70 -4.72
CA SER A 522 -36.00 -14.31 -5.28
C SER A 522 -35.49 -13.62 -6.56
N SER A 523 -36.37 -12.88 -7.25
CA SER A 523 -36.07 -12.20 -8.52
C SER A 523 -35.90 -10.68 -8.40
N LEU A 524 -36.35 -10.05 -7.31
CA LEU A 524 -36.36 -8.59 -7.16
C LEU A 524 -35.77 -8.15 -5.82
N LYS A 525 -34.69 -7.38 -5.87
CA LYS A 525 -34.01 -6.85 -4.69
C LYS A 525 -33.92 -5.32 -4.77
N LEU A 526 -34.04 -4.66 -3.62
CA LEU A 526 -33.90 -3.22 -3.43
C LEU A 526 -32.73 -2.95 -2.48
N GLY A 527 -31.80 -2.10 -2.90
CA GLY A 527 -30.77 -1.52 -2.04
C GLY A 527 -31.02 -0.04 -1.85
N LEU A 528 -30.97 0.46 -0.62
CA LEU A 528 -31.02 1.88 -0.27
C LEU A 528 -29.83 2.24 0.59
N GLY A 529 -29.27 3.43 0.38
CA GLY A 529 -28.17 3.89 1.22
C GLY A 529 -28.13 5.38 1.45
N LEU A 530 -27.49 5.74 2.56
CA LEU A 530 -27.24 7.09 3.01
C LEU A 530 -25.75 7.20 3.36
N ASP A 531 -25.07 8.23 2.82
CA ASP A 531 -23.67 8.50 3.02
C ASP A 531 -23.51 9.94 3.52
N ILE A 532 -23.03 10.09 4.75
CA ILE A 532 -22.83 11.40 5.41
C ILE A 532 -21.36 11.51 5.81
N ARG A 533 -20.69 12.59 5.38
CA ARG A 533 -19.28 12.84 5.68
C ARG A 533 -19.06 14.31 6.03
N GLY A 534 -18.20 14.54 7.00
CA GLY A 534 -17.65 15.85 7.33
C GLY A 534 -16.13 15.80 7.34
N ALA A 535 -15.49 16.79 6.76
CA ALA A 535 -14.04 16.93 6.76
C ALA A 535 -13.61 18.36 7.07
N ASP A 536 -12.68 18.48 8.03
CA ASP A 536 -11.88 19.68 8.25
C ASP A 536 -10.49 19.40 7.68
N ILE A 537 -10.07 20.18 6.67
CA ILE A 537 -8.80 19.99 5.97
C ILE A 537 -8.01 21.28 6.04
N TYR A 538 -6.97 21.28 6.87
CA TYR A 538 -6.12 22.43 7.10
C TYR A 538 -4.85 22.32 6.26
N HIS A 539 -4.60 23.31 5.44
CA HIS A 539 -3.44 23.46 4.58
C HIS A 539 -2.55 24.57 5.09
N ILE A 540 -1.29 24.26 5.31
CA ILE A 540 -0.30 25.24 5.73
C ILE A 540 1.04 24.95 5.04
N LYS A 541 1.72 26.00 4.59
CA LYS A 541 3.10 25.92 4.14
C LYS A 541 4.00 26.51 5.23
N THR A 542 5.01 25.75 5.67
CA THR A 542 5.92 26.19 6.75
C THR A 542 7.38 26.06 6.34
N ILE A 543 8.23 26.86 6.96
CA ILE A 543 9.68 26.74 6.81
C ILE A 543 10.12 25.44 7.47
N ARG A 544 10.72 24.54 6.67
CA ARG A 544 11.29 23.27 7.13
C ARG A 544 12.75 23.41 7.57
N ASP A 545 13.58 24.08 6.77
CA ASP A 545 15.01 24.24 6.96
C ASP A 545 15.46 25.55 6.33
N LEU A 546 16.15 26.39 7.10
CA LEU A 546 16.64 27.69 6.64
C LEU A 546 17.93 27.58 5.80
N LEU A 547 18.46 26.37 5.61
CA LEU A 547 19.67 26.11 4.84
C LEU A 547 20.83 27.06 5.22
N GLY A 548 21.11 27.19 6.53
CA GLY A 548 22.25 27.93 7.04
C GLY A 548 21.99 29.40 7.42
N GLY A 549 20.85 29.96 7.03
CA GLY A 549 20.45 31.31 7.45
C GLY A 549 19.76 31.35 8.82
N ASP A 550 19.54 32.55 9.33
CA ASP A 550 18.84 32.80 10.60
C ASP A 550 17.34 33.09 10.36
N TYR A 551 16.98 33.62 9.20
CA TYR A 551 15.60 33.96 8.82
C TYR A 551 15.41 33.96 7.30
N PHE A 552 14.16 33.89 6.87
CA PHE A 552 13.74 34.06 5.47
C PHE A 552 12.76 35.24 5.37
N VAL A 553 12.88 36.07 4.33
CA VAL A 553 11.92 37.14 4.05
C VAL A 553 10.90 36.64 3.04
N ASN A 554 9.66 36.44 3.50
CA ASN A 554 8.55 36.05 2.64
C ASN A 554 8.00 37.27 1.90
N THR A 555 8.19 37.34 0.59
CA THR A 555 7.72 38.43 -0.27
C THR A 555 6.39 38.16 -0.94
N ASP A 556 5.96 36.89 -0.97
CA ASP A 556 4.82 36.43 -1.75
C ASP A 556 3.56 36.19 -0.90
N SER A 557 3.64 36.42 0.41
CA SER A 557 2.51 36.25 1.32
C SER A 557 1.55 37.43 1.22
N GLU A 558 0.29 37.15 0.95
CA GLU A 558 -0.79 38.13 1.00
C GLU A 558 -1.17 38.53 2.45
N PHE A 559 -0.74 37.76 3.44
CA PHE A 559 -1.10 37.90 4.86
C PHE A 559 -0.04 38.61 5.70
N ASP A 560 1.18 38.73 5.19
CA ASP A 560 2.29 39.33 5.90
C ASP A 560 2.61 40.73 5.40
N ALA A 561 3.06 41.61 6.28
CA ALA A 561 3.61 42.88 5.87
C ALA A 561 4.89 42.66 5.03
N PRO A 562 5.14 43.49 4.00
CA PRO A 562 6.37 43.41 3.22
C PRO A 562 7.62 43.43 4.11
N GLY A 563 8.56 42.51 3.89
CA GLY A 563 9.80 42.42 4.66
C GLY A 563 9.66 41.70 5.98
N THR A 564 8.55 41.02 6.26
CA THR A 564 8.39 40.19 7.47
C THR A 564 9.39 39.06 7.48
N ARG A 565 10.16 38.98 8.57
CA ARG A 565 11.14 37.91 8.80
C ARG A 565 10.44 36.69 9.35
N LYS A 566 10.69 35.54 8.74
CA LYS A 566 10.16 34.22 9.12
C LYS A 566 11.29 33.32 9.60
N VAL A 567 11.04 32.53 10.63
CA VAL A 567 11.99 31.59 11.21
C VAL A 567 11.49 30.15 11.03
N LEU A 568 12.27 29.19 11.49
CA LEU A 568 11.98 27.77 11.38
C LEU A 568 10.58 27.44 11.94
N GLY A 569 9.74 26.80 11.13
CA GLY A 569 8.37 26.43 11.48
C GLY A 569 7.30 27.51 11.22
N ASP A 570 7.69 28.74 10.91
CA ASP A 570 6.73 29.81 10.60
C ASP A 570 5.95 29.52 9.32
N PRO A 571 4.67 29.94 9.26
CA PRO A 571 3.88 29.85 8.05
C PRO A 571 4.39 30.81 6.98
N ILE A 572 4.41 30.33 5.72
CA ILE A 572 4.73 31.09 4.52
C ILE A 572 3.72 30.76 3.42
N ASP A 573 3.51 31.69 2.48
CA ASP A 573 2.69 31.51 1.28
C ASP A 573 1.19 31.29 1.59
N TYR A 574 0.79 30.15 2.16
CA TYR A 574 -0.62 29.87 2.49
C TYR A 574 -0.82 29.26 3.87
N ASP A 575 -1.99 29.58 4.44
CA ASP A 575 -2.49 29.07 5.72
C ASP A 575 -4.02 29.17 5.71
N PHE A 576 -4.73 28.05 5.43
CA PHE A 576 -6.17 28.04 5.30
C PHE A 576 -6.83 26.71 5.69
N LEU A 577 -8.10 26.77 6.06
CA LEU A 577 -8.95 25.65 6.42
C LEU A 577 -10.08 25.50 5.41
N ASN A 578 -10.21 24.29 4.83
CA ASN A 578 -11.37 23.90 4.06
C ASN A 578 -12.28 23.01 4.91
N ILE A 579 -13.57 23.34 4.92
CA ILE A 579 -14.62 22.57 5.59
C ILE A 579 -15.53 22.00 4.52
N ILE A 580 -15.63 20.67 4.47
CA ILE A 580 -16.43 19.95 3.49
C ILE A 580 -17.48 19.15 4.21
N ASN A 581 -18.76 19.35 3.84
CA ASN A 581 -19.87 18.52 4.29
C ASN A 581 -20.50 17.83 3.08
N TRP A 582 -20.64 16.54 3.15
CA TRP A 582 -21.21 15.70 2.11
C TRP A 582 -22.40 14.93 2.65
N THR A 583 -23.50 14.94 1.90
CA THR A 583 -24.65 14.06 2.16
C THR A 583 -25.15 13.52 0.84
N GLY A 584 -25.20 12.21 0.70
CA GLY A 584 -25.62 11.53 -0.49
C GLY A 584 -26.58 10.38 -0.19
N PHE A 585 -27.52 10.17 -1.11
CA PHE A 585 -28.45 9.06 -1.11
C PHE A 585 -28.25 8.25 -2.36
N TYR A 586 -28.40 6.95 -2.27
CA TYR A 586 -28.48 6.09 -3.44
C TYR A 586 -29.59 5.05 -3.27
N GLY A 587 -30.12 4.62 -4.41
CA GLY A 587 -31.08 3.53 -4.47
C GLY A 587 -30.79 2.68 -5.70
N GLN A 588 -30.95 1.38 -5.55
CA GLN A 588 -30.66 0.40 -6.57
C GLN A 588 -31.74 -0.68 -6.57
N ILE A 589 -32.16 -1.09 -7.76
CA ILE A 589 -33.06 -2.20 -7.95
C ILE A 589 -32.34 -3.24 -8.80
N GLN A 590 -32.26 -4.47 -8.30
CA GLN A 590 -31.72 -5.60 -9.03
C GLN A 590 -32.87 -6.55 -9.39
N TYR A 591 -32.95 -6.92 -10.67
CA TYR A 591 -33.92 -7.89 -11.18
C TYR A 591 -33.19 -9.06 -11.82
N ASN A 592 -33.49 -10.27 -11.35
CA ASN A 592 -32.94 -11.53 -11.87
C ASN A 592 -34.08 -12.47 -12.25
N SER A 593 -34.17 -12.86 -13.52
CA SER A 593 -35.19 -13.81 -13.99
C SER A 593 -34.66 -14.65 -15.15
N GLY A 594 -34.33 -15.91 -14.89
CA GLY A 594 -33.73 -16.81 -15.87
C GLY A 594 -32.41 -16.24 -16.41
N PRO A 595 -32.27 -16.07 -17.74
CA PRO A 595 -31.03 -15.52 -18.30
C PRO A 595 -30.94 -13.99 -18.25
N ILE A 596 -31.94 -13.29 -17.67
CA ILE A 596 -31.98 -11.82 -17.61
C ILE A 596 -31.59 -11.35 -16.24
N ASN A 597 -30.48 -10.63 -16.20
CA ASN A 597 -30.01 -9.91 -15.00
C ASN A 597 -29.97 -8.42 -15.35
N ALA A 598 -30.65 -7.59 -14.59
CA ALA A 598 -30.68 -6.13 -14.74
C ALA A 598 -30.43 -5.44 -13.40
N LEU A 599 -29.72 -4.30 -13.48
CA LEU A 599 -29.37 -3.47 -12.34
C LEU A 599 -29.77 -2.03 -12.63
#